data_1c2590cd4c46ffad42cc0e5cc7bf9d1e
#
_entry.id   1c2590cd4c46ffad42cc0e5cc7bf9d1e
#
_cell.length_a   1.000
_cell.length_b   1.000
_cell.length_c   1.000
_cell.angle_alpha   90.00
_cell.angle_beta   90.00
_cell.angle_gamma   90.00
#
_symmetry.space_group_name_H-M   'P 1'
#
loop_
_entity.id
_entity.type
_entity.pdbx_description
1 polymer ?
#
loop_
_entity_poly.entity_id
_entity_poly.type
_entity_poly.pdbx_seq_one_letter_code
_entity_poly.pdbx_strand_id
1 'polypeptide(L)'
;MPKTRRKVNIIGHRNPDTDSICSALAYTYLKNQLGDAVYEARRAGQINRETAFVLKHFGVEPPRLCTDVSPQVKDIDIREQPGIDKEMSIRAAWSMMRDTEIDTLCAIDEDKELLGLITVKDIANANMDLFDTEVLAKSKTSYKNVLSTLEGEMLLGDPDACITSGRIFIGTSPEIMDGAVNPGDIVLVSNRYEVQMCAIDCGAGAIVVCCGSAVPRTILARAQEKGCIVITTPFDTYAAARLISTAAPVRHFMRSKNLLEFSVNTAVEDARKVMANVRHRYFPILDANGKYCGVISRRNLLNVHRKQVIMVDHNERGQAVDGLEQAEILEIIDHHRLGALETAGPVYFRNEPVGCTATIISRMYEEHGIEIPPQIAGLLLSAILSDTLMFRSPTATPLDQHIAEKLARIAGEEIPTYAEQMFEAGADLTGRTADDVFFSDFKVFSRGDAKFGVGQAIYMTSNSRSAAEALITPFLPEALAQAGVPMVFFMCTDMRAQATDLLFCGQQAEEIVRSAFHVETKDGKAVLPGVVSRKKQLIPPLMAALQALQA
;
A
#
# COMPACT_ATOMS: atom_id res chain seq x y z
N MET A 1 21.62 -1.25 -13.95
CA MET A 1 20.76 -0.29 -13.22
C MET A 1 21.48 0.10 -11.93
N PRO A 2 21.51 1.36 -11.49
CA PRO A 2 22.05 1.71 -10.18
C PRO A 2 21.21 0.98 -9.13
N LYS A 3 21.85 0.26 -8.22
CA LYS A 3 21.18 -0.35 -7.07
C LYS A 3 20.43 0.77 -6.36
N THR A 4 19.10 0.76 -6.40
CA THR A 4 18.27 1.66 -5.58
C THR A 4 18.71 1.49 -4.14
N ARG A 5 19.22 2.57 -3.52
CA ARG A 5 19.61 2.53 -2.11
C ARG A 5 18.41 2.05 -1.30
N ARG A 6 18.62 1.05 -0.44
CA ARG A 6 17.57 0.50 0.41
C ARG A 6 16.97 1.61 1.26
N LYS A 7 15.64 1.66 1.31
CA LYS A 7 14.89 2.58 2.19
C LYS A 7 14.62 1.92 3.52
N VAL A 8 14.97 2.60 4.61
CA VAL A 8 14.72 2.16 5.98
C VAL A 8 13.79 3.16 6.66
N ASN A 9 12.68 2.67 7.22
CA ASN A 9 11.75 3.50 7.97
C ASN A 9 12.16 3.55 9.43
N ILE A 10 12.33 4.74 10.00
CA ILE A 10 12.54 4.95 11.44
C ILE A 10 11.21 5.41 12.03
N ILE A 11 10.66 4.63 12.95
CA ILE A 11 9.28 4.79 13.38
C ILE A 11 9.14 4.60 14.90
N GLY A 12 8.40 5.52 15.52
CA GLY A 12 8.04 5.43 16.92
C GLY A 12 6.74 4.64 17.14
N HIS A 13 6.22 4.64 18.35
CA HIS A 13 5.02 3.87 18.70
C HIS A 13 3.73 4.42 18.07
N ARG A 14 2.66 3.59 18.09
CA ARG A 14 1.36 3.82 17.40
C ARG A 14 0.65 5.10 17.85
N ASN A 15 0.74 5.45 19.14
CA ASN A 15 0.18 6.69 19.68
C ASN A 15 1.33 7.65 19.98
N PRO A 16 1.91 8.29 18.95
CA PRO A 16 3.18 8.98 19.08
C PRO A 16 3.06 10.21 19.98
N ASP A 17 3.93 10.29 20.96
CA ASP A 17 4.17 11.45 21.78
C ASP A 17 5.36 12.27 21.26
N THR A 18 5.82 13.24 22.04
CA THR A 18 6.91 14.12 21.63
C THR A 18 8.24 13.37 21.50
N ASP A 19 8.55 12.41 22.41
CA ASP A 19 9.77 11.60 22.29
C ASP A 19 9.72 10.72 21.03
N SER A 20 8.64 10.02 20.83
CA SER A 20 8.44 9.12 19.69
C SER A 20 8.71 9.80 18.33
N ILE A 21 8.19 11.02 18.13
CA ILE A 21 8.35 11.78 16.88
C ILE A 21 9.74 12.41 16.79
N CYS A 22 10.18 13.10 17.85
CA CYS A 22 11.46 13.81 17.85
C CYS A 22 12.65 12.85 17.76
N SER A 23 12.59 11.72 18.47
CA SER A 23 13.58 10.65 18.39
C SER A 23 13.65 10.03 16.99
N ALA A 24 12.50 9.78 16.34
CA ALA A 24 12.49 9.28 14.95
C ALA A 24 13.16 10.26 13.98
N LEU A 25 12.87 11.56 14.08
CA LEU A 25 13.48 12.59 13.24
C LEU A 25 14.98 12.75 13.49
N ALA A 26 15.37 12.83 14.77
CA ALA A 26 16.77 13.02 15.15
C ALA A 26 17.61 11.79 14.76
N TYR A 27 17.11 10.57 14.99
CA TYR A 27 17.82 9.37 14.61
C TYR A 27 17.91 9.22 13.07
N THR A 28 16.87 9.63 12.34
CA THR A 28 16.90 9.68 10.87
C THR A 28 18.02 10.60 10.37
N TYR A 29 18.18 11.78 10.98
CA TYR A 29 19.27 12.68 10.61
C TYR A 29 20.64 12.02 10.86
N LEU A 30 20.86 11.46 12.05
CA LEU A 30 22.11 10.76 12.40
C LEU A 30 22.45 9.66 11.38
N LYS A 31 21.49 8.77 11.11
CA LYS A 31 21.70 7.63 10.20
C LYS A 31 21.99 8.09 8.77
N ASN A 32 21.36 9.15 8.28
CA ASN A 32 21.64 9.70 6.96
C ASN A 32 23.04 10.35 6.87
N GLN A 33 23.61 10.85 7.96
CA GLN A 33 24.99 11.35 7.99
C GLN A 33 26.01 10.17 7.91
N LEU A 34 25.65 8.99 8.42
CA LEU A 34 26.49 7.79 8.32
C LEU A 34 26.48 7.14 6.92
N GLY A 35 25.46 7.38 6.09
CA GLY A 35 25.51 7.22 4.63
C GLY A 35 25.40 5.81 4.07
N ASP A 36 24.96 4.80 4.83
CA ASP A 36 24.89 3.39 4.41
C ASP A 36 23.57 3.02 3.68
N ALA A 37 22.48 3.78 3.90
CA ALA A 37 21.18 3.61 3.28
C ALA A 37 20.45 4.96 3.13
N VAL A 38 19.17 4.95 2.75
CA VAL A 38 18.27 6.11 2.81
C VAL A 38 17.30 5.88 3.96
N TYR A 39 17.42 6.69 5.00
CA TYR A 39 16.57 6.62 6.17
C TYR A 39 15.47 7.67 6.10
N GLU A 40 14.24 7.28 6.42
CA GLU A 40 13.08 8.16 6.43
C GLU A 40 12.34 8.05 7.77
N ALA A 41 12.15 9.19 8.45
CA ALA A 41 11.29 9.23 9.63
C ALA A 41 9.83 9.03 9.22
N ARG A 42 9.12 8.20 9.99
CA ARG A 42 7.69 7.92 9.82
C ARG A 42 6.98 8.05 11.15
N ARG A 43 5.67 8.34 11.12
CA ARG A 43 4.82 8.28 12.30
C ARG A 43 3.73 7.23 12.13
N ALA A 44 3.46 6.48 13.18
CA ALA A 44 2.45 5.43 13.16
C ALA A 44 1.03 5.94 13.52
N GLY A 45 0.92 7.18 14.00
CA GLY A 45 -0.34 7.78 14.42
C GLY A 45 -0.40 9.29 14.22
N GLN A 46 -1.43 9.91 14.79
CA GLN A 46 -1.63 11.36 14.75
C GLN A 46 -0.68 12.06 15.73
N ILE A 47 -0.26 13.26 15.37
CA ILE A 47 0.61 14.11 16.20
C ILE A 47 -0.26 14.86 17.21
N ASN A 48 0.13 14.86 18.47
CA ASN A 48 -0.50 15.65 19.51
C ASN A 48 -0.12 17.15 19.39
N ARG A 49 -0.79 18.02 20.14
CA ARG A 49 -0.56 19.48 20.05
C ARG A 49 0.80 19.91 20.56
N GLU A 50 1.32 19.25 21.59
CA GLU A 50 2.65 19.52 22.11
C GLU A 50 3.70 19.25 21.05
N THR A 51 3.66 18.07 20.42
CA THR A 51 4.55 17.73 19.32
C THR A 51 4.37 18.66 18.11
N ALA A 52 3.13 19.06 17.78
CA ALA A 52 2.85 20.00 16.70
C ALA A 52 3.46 21.38 16.98
N PHE A 53 3.40 21.87 18.24
CA PHE A 53 4.08 23.08 18.67
C PHE A 53 5.60 22.96 18.50
N VAL A 54 6.20 21.88 18.98
CA VAL A 54 7.64 21.61 18.90
C VAL A 54 8.12 21.64 17.44
N LEU A 55 7.45 20.90 16.56
CA LEU A 55 7.81 20.86 15.15
C LEU A 55 7.72 22.23 14.47
N LYS A 56 6.65 22.99 14.78
CA LYS A 56 6.47 24.34 14.26
C LYS A 56 7.52 25.31 14.80
N HIS A 57 7.85 25.23 16.09
CA HIS A 57 8.81 26.10 16.75
C HIS A 57 10.22 25.97 16.12
N PHE A 58 10.65 24.73 15.85
CA PHE A 58 11.95 24.46 15.23
C PHE A 58 11.92 24.40 13.70
N GLY A 59 10.78 24.68 13.06
CA GLY A 59 10.65 24.72 11.60
C GLY A 59 10.89 23.35 10.93
N VAL A 60 10.45 22.25 11.57
CA VAL A 60 10.60 20.90 11.05
C VAL A 60 9.25 20.34 10.60
N GLU A 61 9.22 19.79 9.39
CA GLU A 61 8.01 19.17 8.85
C GLU A 61 7.68 17.85 9.56
N PRO A 62 6.39 17.58 9.82
CA PRO A 62 5.95 16.32 10.41
C PRO A 62 6.35 15.10 9.58
N PRO A 63 6.78 13.99 10.19
CA PRO A 63 7.01 12.74 9.47
C PRO A 63 5.74 12.27 8.75
N ARG A 64 5.90 11.66 7.58
CA ARG A 64 4.77 11.09 6.83
C ARG A 64 4.13 9.95 7.61
N LEU A 65 2.80 9.89 7.58
CA LEU A 65 2.03 8.82 8.20
C LEU A 65 2.33 7.47 7.53
N CYS A 66 2.56 6.46 8.35
CA CYS A 66 2.74 5.06 7.94
C CYS A 66 2.07 4.17 8.99
N THR A 67 0.84 3.76 8.73
CA THR A 67 0.05 2.92 9.66
C THR A 67 0.29 1.44 9.48
N ASP A 68 0.93 1.02 8.36
CA ASP A 68 1.18 -0.39 8.03
C ASP A 68 2.51 -0.53 7.28
N VAL A 69 3.37 -1.40 7.78
CA VAL A 69 4.64 -1.80 7.15
C VAL A 69 4.59 -3.17 6.50
N SER A 70 3.42 -3.80 6.38
CA SER A 70 3.26 -5.05 5.64
C SER A 70 3.75 -4.90 4.20
N PRO A 71 4.36 -5.94 3.62
CA PRO A 71 4.76 -5.93 2.23
C PRO A 71 3.55 -5.79 1.30
N GLN A 72 3.71 -4.99 0.26
CA GLN A 72 2.73 -4.76 -0.78
C GLN A 72 3.23 -5.33 -2.12
N VAL A 73 2.37 -5.45 -3.11
CA VAL A 73 2.72 -5.96 -4.44
C VAL A 73 3.89 -5.19 -5.07
N LYS A 74 4.06 -3.90 -4.77
CA LYS A 74 5.23 -3.11 -5.21
C LYS A 74 6.56 -3.55 -4.57
N ASP A 75 6.50 -4.34 -3.48
CA ASP A 75 7.67 -4.85 -2.76
C ASP A 75 8.06 -6.28 -3.23
N ILE A 76 7.49 -6.75 -4.35
CA ILE A 76 7.87 -7.99 -5.02
C ILE A 76 8.31 -7.71 -6.45
N ASP A 77 9.00 -8.67 -7.06
CA ASP A 77 9.42 -8.56 -8.46
C ASP A 77 8.20 -8.65 -9.39
N ILE A 78 7.73 -7.52 -9.90
CA ILE A 78 6.70 -7.46 -10.94
C ILE A 78 7.39 -7.75 -12.27
N ARG A 79 6.89 -8.76 -13.01
CA ARG A 79 7.38 -9.02 -14.36
C ARG A 79 6.86 -7.94 -15.30
N GLU A 80 7.76 -7.11 -15.80
CA GLU A 80 7.43 -6.17 -16.86
C GLU A 80 7.03 -6.95 -18.11
N GLN A 81 5.83 -6.73 -18.56
CA GLN A 81 5.28 -7.34 -19.76
C GLN A 81 4.51 -6.27 -20.53
N PRO A 82 4.85 -6.02 -21.80
CA PRO A 82 4.10 -5.06 -22.60
C PRO A 82 2.67 -5.53 -22.78
N GLY A 83 1.74 -4.58 -22.68
CA GLY A 83 0.37 -4.82 -23.09
C GLY A 83 0.27 -4.95 -24.61
N ILE A 84 -0.78 -5.61 -25.08
CA ILE A 84 -1.07 -5.77 -26.50
C ILE A 84 -2.29 -4.96 -26.90
N ASP A 85 -2.36 -4.58 -28.18
CA ASP A 85 -3.58 -4.02 -28.77
C ASP A 85 -4.66 -5.11 -28.87
N LYS A 86 -5.88 -4.79 -28.45
CA LYS A 86 -7.06 -5.66 -28.57
C LYS A 86 -7.39 -6.05 -30.02
N GLU A 87 -6.97 -5.24 -31.01
CA GLU A 87 -7.16 -5.51 -32.44
C GLU A 87 -6.09 -6.44 -33.02
N MET A 88 -5.05 -6.79 -32.27
CA MET A 88 -4.03 -7.78 -32.67
C MET A 88 -4.70 -9.10 -33.05
N SER A 89 -4.24 -9.74 -34.12
CA SER A 89 -4.74 -11.06 -34.53
C SER A 89 -4.34 -12.18 -33.54
N ILE A 90 -5.17 -13.22 -33.44
CA ILE A 90 -4.84 -14.42 -32.66
C ILE A 90 -3.51 -15.02 -33.10
N ARG A 91 -3.21 -15.00 -34.40
CA ARG A 91 -1.93 -15.47 -34.96
C ARG A 91 -0.74 -14.71 -34.38
N ALA A 92 -0.83 -13.39 -34.35
CA ALA A 92 0.23 -12.53 -33.80
C ALA A 92 0.37 -12.71 -32.28
N ALA A 93 -0.77 -12.79 -31.56
CA ALA A 93 -0.76 -13.06 -30.13
C ALA A 93 -0.12 -14.40 -29.79
N TRP A 94 -0.43 -15.47 -30.55
CA TRP A 94 0.22 -16.78 -30.40
C TRP A 94 1.73 -16.74 -30.64
N SER A 95 2.16 -16.07 -31.73
CA SER A 95 3.59 -15.92 -32.00
C SER A 95 4.30 -15.19 -30.86
N MET A 96 3.71 -14.11 -30.34
CA MET A 96 4.25 -13.37 -29.20
C MET A 96 4.35 -14.24 -27.93
N MET A 97 3.31 -15.02 -27.63
CA MET A 97 3.33 -15.95 -26.48
C MET A 97 4.45 -16.98 -26.59
N ARG A 98 4.63 -17.57 -27.78
CA ARG A 98 5.66 -18.57 -28.05
C ARG A 98 7.07 -17.98 -27.94
N ASP A 99 7.29 -16.81 -28.57
CA ASP A 99 8.61 -16.20 -28.68
C ASP A 99 9.07 -15.61 -27.33
N THR A 100 8.13 -15.23 -26.45
CA THR A 100 8.41 -14.69 -25.12
C THR A 100 8.22 -15.70 -23.98
N GLU A 101 7.81 -16.94 -24.28
CA GLU A 101 7.48 -17.99 -23.30
C GLU A 101 6.43 -17.54 -22.26
N ILE A 102 5.44 -16.75 -22.68
CA ILE A 102 4.38 -16.20 -21.85
C ILE A 102 3.06 -16.86 -22.20
N ASP A 103 2.30 -17.36 -21.21
CA ASP A 103 1.05 -18.06 -21.40
C ASP A 103 -0.19 -17.12 -21.34
N THR A 104 0.01 -15.85 -21.04
CA THR A 104 -1.09 -14.87 -20.85
C THR A 104 -0.63 -13.51 -21.34
N LEU A 105 -1.45 -12.86 -22.17
CA LEU A 105 -1.24 -11.48 -22.59
C LEU A 105 -2.37 -10.59 -22.08
N CYS A 106 -2.02 -9.37 -21.73
CA CYS A 106 -2.94 -8.33 -21.27
C CYS A 106 -3.23 -7.37 -22.42
N ALA A 107 -4.49 -7.24 -22.82
CA ALA A 107 -4.92 -6.23 -23.77
C ALA A 107 -5.13 -4.89 -23.06
N ILE A 108 -4.53 -3.84 -23.58
CA ILE A 108 -4.60 -2.48 -23.05
C ILE A 108 -4.99 -1.49 -24.15
N ASP A 109 -5.43 -0.31 -23.74
CA ASP A 109 -5.59 0.83 -24.66
C ASP A 109 -4.35 1.74 -24.68
N GLU A 110 -4.46 2.87 -25.38
CA GLU A 110 -3.40 3.89 -25.49
C GLU A 110 -3.05 4.52 -24.14
N ASP A 111 -4.02 4.59 -23.22
CA ASP A 111 -3.87 5.11 -21.86
C ASP A 111 -3.39 4.07 -20.85
N LYS A 112 -3.04 2.85 -21.31
CA LYS A 112 -2.66 1.69 -20.50
C LYS A 112 -3.77 1.18 -19.58
N GLU A 113 -5.04 1.42 -19.89
CA GLU A 113 -6.14 0.77 -19.18
C GLU A 113 -6.23 -0.71 -19.56
N LEU A 114 -6.44 -1.57 -18.59
CA LEU A 114 -6.58 -3.00 -18.82
C LEU A 114 -7.96 -3.31 -19.40
N LEU A 115 -8.00 -3.75 -20.65
CA LEU A 115 -9.23 -4.07 -21.40
C LEU A 115 -9.61 -5.56 -21.28
N GLY A 116 -8.62 -6.43 -21.12
CA GLY A 116 -8.87 -7.86 -21.05
C GLY A 116 -7.61 -8.71 -20.99
N LEU A 117 -7.83 -10.02 -20.91
CA LEU A 117 -6.79 -11.04 -20.85
C LEU A 117 -7.06 -12.13 -21.87
N ILE A 118 -6.01 -12.55 -22.59
CA ILE A 118 -6.04 -13.74 -23.43
C ILE A 118 -4.97 -14.73 -22.97
N THR A 119 -5.35 -15.99 -22.89
CA THR A 119 -4.46 -17.09 -22.48
C THR A 119 -4.24 -18.08 -23.61
N VAL A 120 -3.20 -18.92 -23.49
CA VAL A 120 -2.99 -20.06 -24.40
C VAL A 120 -4.23 -20.96 -24.49
N LYS A 121 -4.98 -21.12 -23.40
CA LYS A 121 -6.23 -21.89 -23.40
C LYS A 121 -7.31 -21.24 -24.26
N ASP A 122 -7.42 -19.92 -24.22
CA ASP A 122 -8.41 -19.18 -25.02
C ASP A 122 -8.06 -19.29 -26.51
N ILE A 123 -6.77 -19.21 -26.88
CA ILE A 123 -6.27 -19.44 -28.24
C ILE A 123 -6.51 -20.89 -28.69
N ALA A 124 -6.24 -21.87 -27.81
CA ALA A 124 -6.50 -23.28 -28.12
C ALA A 124 -7.99 -23.55 -28.37
N ASN A 125 -8.88 -22.99 -27.56
CA ASN A 125 -10.33 -23.09 -27.77
C ASN A 125 -10.73 -22.45 -29.10
N ALA A 126 -10.25 -21.24 -29.40
CA ALA A 126 -10.53 -20.56 -30.68
C ALA A 126 -10.06 -21.39 -31.89
N ASN A 127 -8.93 -22.09 -31.79
CA ASN A 127 -8.42 -22.97 -32.85
C ASN A 127 -9.18 -24.31 -32.95
N MET A 128 -9.80 -24.78 -31.89
CA MET A 128 -10.59 -26.03 -31.91
C MET A 128 -12.01 -25.81 -32.45
N ASP A 129 -12.52 -24.58 -32.47
CA ASP A 129 -13.79 -24.18 -33.08
C ASP A 129 -13.68 -24.05 -34.58
N LEU A 130 -13.08 -25.07 -35.23
CA LEU A 130 -12.81 -25.12 -36.68
C LEU A 130 -14.09 -25.03 -37.56
N PHE A 131 -15.28 -25.19 -36.98
CA PHE A 131 -16.55 -25.16 -37.68
C PHE A 131 -17.19 -23.76 -37.77
N ASP A 132 -16.65 -22.77 -37.05
CA ASP A 132 -17.13 -21.38 -37.18
C ASP A 132 -16.50 -20.67 -38.38
N THR A 133 -17.08 -20.97 -39.56
CA THR A 133 -16.65 -20.34 -40.79
C THR A 133 -16.98 -18.84 -40.86
N GLU A 134 -17.83 -18.33 -39.97
CA GLU A 134 -18.24 -16.91 -39.89
C GLU A 134 -17.42 -16.11 -38.88
N VAL A 135 -16.39 -16.68 -38.27
CA VAL A 135 -15.61 -16.06 -37.18
C VAL A 135 -15.05 -14.67 -37.54
N LEU A 136 -14.64 -14.48 -38.82
CA LEU A 136 -14.09 -13.21 -39.29
C LEU A 136 -15.17 -12.11 -39.34
N ALA A 137 -16.38 -12.45 -39.75
CA ALA A 137 -17.52 -11.53 -39.79
C ALA A 137 -18.02 -11.23 -38.36
N LYS A 138 -18.20 -12.26 -37.52
CA LYS A 138 -18.64 -12.12 -36.11
C LYS A 138 -17.68 -11.25 -35.30
N SER A 139 -16.40 -11.41 -35.55
CA SER A 139 -15.35 -10.64 -34.84
C SER A 139 -15.05 -9.28 -35.49
N LYS A 140 -15.69 -8.96 -36.65
CA LYS A 140 -15.42 -7.76 -37.45
C LYS A 140 -13.91 -7.60 -37.71
N THR A 141 -13.29 -8.65 -38.22
CA THR A 141 -11.85 -8.70 -38.51
C THR A 141 -11.49 -7.71 -39.61
N SER A 142 -10.39 -6.95 -39.42
CA SER A 142 -9.87 -6.08 -40.49
C SER A 142 -9.16 -6.90 -41.57
N TYR A 143 -9.20 -6.45 -42.82
CA TYR A 143 -8.42 -7.08 -43.89
C TYR A 143 -6.91 -6.97 -43.63
N LYS A 144 -6.44 -5.95 -42.91
CA LYS A 144 -5.05 -5.82 -42.42
C LYS A 144 -4.60 -7.04 -41.62
N ASN A 145 -5.46 -7.55 -40.72
CA ASN A 145 -5.18 -8.78 -39.97
C ASN A 145 -5.15 -10.01 -40.89
N VAL A 146 -6.03 -10.10 -41.89
CA VAL A 146 -6.03 -11.18 -42.86
C VAL A 146 -4.74 -11.16 -43.69
N LEU A 147 -4.32 -10.00 -44.18
CA LEU A 147 -3.07 -9.82 -44.93
C LEU A 147 -1.85 -10.24 -44.09
N SER A 148 -1.76 -9.74 -42.86
CA SER A 148 -0.66 -10.09 -41.94
C SER A 148 -0.64 -11.59 -41.65
N THR A 149 -1.80 -12.22 -41.43
CA THR A 149 -1.91 -13.64 -41.10
C THR A 149 -1.56 -14.56 -42.28
N LEU A 150 -1.94 -14.18 -43.50
CA LEU A 150 -1.72 -14.95 -44.71
C LEU A 150 -0.44 -14.54 -45.46
N GLU A 151 0.37 -13.64 -44.91
CA GLU A 151 1.54 -13.05 -45.59
C GLU A 151 1.15 -12.56 -47.01
N GLY A 152 -0.08 -11.99 -47.09
CA GLY A 152 -0.73 -11.67 -48.35
C GLY A 152 -0.52 -10.23 -48.78
N GLU A 153 -0.79 -10.00 -50.07
CA GLU A 153 -0.83 -8.68 -50.69
C GLU A 153 -2.25 -8.36 -51.18
N MET A 154 -2.74 -7.16 -50.89
CA MET A 154 -4.05 -6.68 -51.41
C MET A 154 -3.84 -6.07 -52.79
N LEU A 155 -4.49 -6.66 -53.80
CA LEU A 155 -4.47 -6.15 -55.15
C LEU A 155 -5.64 -5.19 -55.41
N LEU A 156 -6.77 -5.37 -54.72
CA LEU A 156 -7.96 -4.52 -54.80
C LEU A 156 -8.69 -4.51 -53.49
N GLY A 157 -9.00 -3.35 -52.94
CA GLY A 157 -9.76 -3.17 -51.71
C GLY A 157 -9.12 -2.14 -50.76
N ASP A 158 -9.59 -2.12 -49.52
CA ASP A 158 -9.10 -1.28 -48.43
C ASP A 158 -8.62 -2.17 -47.27
N PRO A 159 -7.34 -2.15 -46.88
CA PRO A 159 -6.82 -2.95 -45.80
C PRO A 159 -7.43 -2.63 -44.43
N ASP A 160 -7.90 -1.41 -44.22
CA ASP A 160 -8.48 -0.97 -42.95
C ASP A 160 -9.99 -1.28 -42.84
N ALA A 161 -10.62 -1.70 -43.96
CA ALA A 161 -12.00 -2.17 -43.94
C ALA A 161 -12.17 -3.43 -43.10
N CYS A 162 -13.34 -3.57 -42.45
CA CYS A 162 -13.68 -4.73 -41.61
C CYS A 162 -14.64 -5.68 -42.35
N ILE A 163 -14.44 -6.97 -42.14
CA ILE A 163 -15.34 -8.04 -42.59
C ILE A 163 -16.58 -8.02 -41.71
N THR A 164 -17.74 -7.74 -42.27
CA THR A 164 -19.01 -7.59 -41.55
C THR A 164 -20.04 -8.68 -41.84
N SER A 165 -19.81 -9.47 -42.91
CA SER A 165 -20.70 -10.55 -43.34
C SER A 165 -19.90 -11.62 -44.10
N GLY A 166 -20.54 -12.76 -44.34
CA GLY A 166 -20.00 -13.87 -45.11
C GLY A 166 -19.19 -14.87 -44.27
N ARG A 167 -18.94 -16.01 -44.84
CA ARG A 167 -18.18 -17.13 -44.27
C ARG A 167 -16.93 -17.39 -45.10
N ILE A 168 -16.01 -18.16 -44.52
CA ILE A 168 -14.86 -18.69 -45.24
C ILE A 168 -15.33 -19.88 -46.08
N PHE A 169 -15.09 -19.81 -47.41
CA PHE A 169 -15.46 -20.85 -48.36
C PHE A 169 -14.24 -21.27 -49.21
N ILE A 170 -14.08 -22.56 -49.44
CA ILE A 170 -13.00 -23.06 -50.30
C ILE A 170 -13.58 -23.24 -51.71
N GLY A 171 -13.02 -22.54 -52.67
CA GLY A 171 -13.44 -22.61 -54.08
C GLY A 171 -13.28 -24.01 -54.67
N THR A 172 -14.33 -24.48 -55.31
CA THR A 172 -14.43 -25.77 -55.96
C THR A 172 -14.70 -25.59 -57.45
N SER A 173 -15.40 -26.51 -58.10
CA SER A 173 -15.83 -26.30 -59.49
C SER A 173 -16.98 -25.27 -59.57
N PRO A 174 -17.10 -24.50 -60.66
CA PRO A 174 -18.16 -23.52 -60.83
C PRO A 174 -19.56 -24.07 -60.63
N GLU A 175 -19.83 -25.31 -61.04
CA GLU A 175 -21.13 -25.97 -60.90
C GLU A 175 -21.53 -26.21 -59.42
N ILE A 176 -20.55 -26.40 -58.54
CA ILE A 176 -20.78 -26.57 -57.09
C ILE A 176 -20.86 -25.21 -56.40
N MET A 177 -20.12 -24.21 -56.90
CA MET A 177 -20.09 -22.87 -56.31
C MET A 177 -21.36 -22.10 -56.60
N ASP A 178 -21.96 -22.32 -57.74
CA ASP A 178 -23.23 -21.72 -58.09
C ASP A 178 -24.34 -22.15 -57.11
N GLY A 179 -24.88 -21.18 -56.40
CA GLY A 179 -25.84 -21.40 -55.29
C GLY A 179 -25.24 -21.84 -53.94
N ALA A 180 -23.94 -22.12 -53.84
CA ALA A 180 -23.27 -22.43 -52.59
C ALA A 180 -22.50 -21.24 -51.99
N VAL A 181 -21.98 -20.35 -52.83
CA VAL A 181 -21.33 -19.09 -52.40
C VAL A 181 -22.41 -18.04 -52.14
N ASN A 182 -22.37 -17.43 -50.97
CA ASN A 182 -23.29 -16.38 -50.57
C ASN A 182 -22.66 -14.99 -50.73
N PRO A 183 -23.46 -13.93 -50.90
CA PRO A 183 -22.95 -12.57 -50.88
C PRO A 183 -22.16 -12.27 -49.61
N GLY A 184 -20.95 -11.71 -49.79
CA GLY A 184 -20.06 -11.38 -48.71
C GLY A 184 -19.09 -12.51 -48.28
N ASP A 185 -19.22 -13.74 -48.81
CA ASP A 185 -18.30 -14.85 -48.50
C ASP A 185 -16.87 -14.51 -48.92
N ILE A 186 -15.90 -15.01 -48.16
CA ILE A 186 -14.46 -14.94 -48.46
C ILE A 186 -14.08 -16.27 -49.09
N VAL A 187 -13.78 -16.26 -50.39
CA VAL A 187 -13.53 -17.49 -51.15
C VAL A 187 -12.04 -17.69 -51.39
N LEU A 188 -11.51 -18.79 -50.84
CA LEU A 188 -10.13 -19.21 -51.11
C LEU A 188 -10.07 -19.93 -52.43
N VAL A 189 -9.30 -19.41 -53.37
CA VAL A 189 -9.22 -19.91 -54.74
C VAL A 189 -7.77 -20.17 -55.16
N SER A 190 -7.56 -21.02 -56.16
CA SER A 190 -6.27 -21.21 -56.80
C SER A 190 -6.14 -20.36 -58.07
N ASN A 191 -5.22 -20.71 -58.99
CA ASN A 191 -4.96 -20.01 -60.24
C ASN A 191 -5.99 -20.31 -61.35
N ARG A 192 -7.10 -21.00 -61.06
CA ARG A 192 -8.12 -21.36 -62.07
C ARG A 192 -9.02 -20.16 -62.35
N TYR A 193 -8.93 -19.64 -63.56
CA TYR A 193 -9.65 -18.45 -64.00
C TYR A 193 -11.16 -18.54 -63.82
N GLU A 194 -11.77 -19.67 -64.25
CA GLU A 194 -13.20 -19.89 -64.18
C GLU A 194 -13.72 -19.94 -62.73
N VAL A 195 -12.90 -20.42 -61.79
CA VAL A 195 -13.25 -20.47 -60.37
C VAL A 195 -13.20 -19.08 -59.75
N GLN A 196 -12.17 -18.27 -60.10
CA GLN A 196 -12.06 -16.88 -59.66
C GLN A 196 -13.22 -16.04 -60.17
N MET A 197 -13.58 -16.17 -61.49
CA MET A 197 -14.68 -15.46 -62.09
C MET A 197 -16.03 -15.84 -61.46
N CYS A 198 -16.28 -17.14 -61.27
CA CYS A 198 -17.49 -17.67 -60.66
C CYS A 198 -17.66 -17.14 -59.21
N ALA A 199 -16.60 -17.15 -58.39
CA ALA A 199 -16.67 -16.60 -57.04
C ALA A 199 -17.10 -15.15 -57.01
N ILE A 200 -16.55 -14.31 -57.91
CA ILE A 200 -16.89 -12.90 -58.01
C ILE A 200 -18.35 -12.72 -58.50
N ASP A 201 -18.78 -13.50 -59.50
CA ASP A 201 -20.12 -13.42 -60.06
C ASP A 201 -21.22 -13.90 -59.08
N CYS A 202 -20.89 -14.84 -58.19
CA CYS A 202 -21.76 -15.27 -57.09
C CYS A 202 -21.85 -14.23 -55.97
N GLY A 203 -21.09 -13.13 -56.03
CA GLY A 203 -21.16 -12.05 -55.03
C GLY A 203 -20.23 -12.23 -53.83
N ALA A 204 -19.14 -12.95 -54.02
CA ALA A 204 -18.12 -13.04 -52.97
C ALA A 204 -17.66 -11.64 -52.53
N GLY A 205 -17.57 -11.40 -51.21
CA GLY A 205 -17.05 -10.15 -50.65
C GLY A 205 -15.55 -10.02 -50.87
N ALA A 206 -14.82 -11.15 -50.85
CA ALA A 206 -13.42 -11.21 -51.17
C ALA A 206 -13.02 -12.53 -51.81
N ILE A 207 -12.02 -12.52 -52.70
CA ILE A 207 -11.31 -13.71 -53.14
C ILE A 207 -9.86 -13.66 -52.62
N VAL A 208 -9.36 -14.80 -52.09
CA VAL A 208 -7.96 -14.99 -51.68
C VAL A 208 -7.33 -15.97 -52.66
N VAL A 209 -6.47 -15.47 -53.54
CA VAL A 209 -5.77 -16.26 -54.54
C VAL A 209 -4.50 -16.85 -53.96
N CYS A 210 -4.47 -18.17 -53.82
CA CYS A 210 -3.41 -18.94 -53.17
C CYS A 210 -2.24 -19.25 -54.11
N CYS A 211 -1.14 -19.79 -53.53
CA CYS A 211 0.08 -20.24 -54.21
C CYS A 211 0.89 -19.13 -54.91
N GLY A 212 0.79 -17.87 -54.48
CA GLY A 212 1.47 -16.74 -55.11
C GLY A 212 1.12 -16.54 -56.57
N SER A 213 -0.07 -17.00 -57.00
CA SER A 213 -0.50 -16.97 -58.37
C SER A 213 -0.84 -15.56 -58.81
N ALA A 214 -0.41 -15.19 -60.05
CA ALA A 214 -0.78 -13.91 -60.64
C ALA A 214 -2.28 -13.84 -60.97
N VAL A 215 -2.89 -12.69 -60.67
CA VAL A 215 -4.31 -12.45 -60.94
C VAL A 215 -4.47 -11.73 -62.30
N PRO A 216 -5.21 -12.29 -63.26
CA PRO A 216 -5.45 -11.66 -64.54
C PRO A 216 -6.16 -10.30 -64.45
N ARG A 217 -5.81 -9.35 -65.30
CA ARG A 217 -6.45 -8.02 -65.35
C ARG A 217 -7.97 -8.07 -65.51
N THR A 218 -8.47 -9.06 -66.25
CA THR A 218 -9.91 -9.28 -66.42
C THR A 218 -10.61 -9.67 -65.12
N ILE A 219 -9.95 -10.43 -64.25
CA ILE A 219 -10.45 -10.76 -62.90
C ILE A 219 -10.47 -9.52 -62.02
N LEU A 220 -9.39 -8.71 -62.03
CA LEU A 220 -9.35 -7.46 -61.28
C LEU A 220 -10.44 -6.47 -61.72
N ALA A 221 -10.65 -6.33 -63.05
CA ALA A 221 -11.69 -5.47 -63.60
C ALA A 221 -13.09 -5.95 -63.14
N ARG A 222 -13.35 -7.26 -63.22
CA ARG A 222 -14.63 -7.83 -62.75
C ARG A 222 -14.84 -7.69 -61.26
N ALA A 223 -13.80 -7.91 -60.47
CA ALA A 223 -13.83 -7.71 -59.02
C ALA A 223 -14.11 -6.26 -58.65
N GLN A 224 -13.51 -5.30 -59.36
CA GLN A 224 -13.78 -3.87 -59.17
C GLN A 224 -15.22 -3.50 -59.50
N GLU A 225 -15.78 -4.02 -60.60
CA GLU A 225 -17.19 -3.82 -61.00
C GLU A 225 -18.15 -4.34 -59.93
N LYS A 226 -17.84 -5.48 -59.33
CA LYS A 226 -18.68 -6.16 -58.34
C LYS A 226 -18.41 -5.72 -56.88
N GLY A 227 -17.39 -4.90 -56.62
CA GLY A 227 -16.97 -4.51 -55.28
C GLY A 227 -16.33 -5.65 -54.47
N CYS A 228 -15.77 -6.66 -55.17
CA CYS A 228 -15.11 -7.80 -54.54
C CYS A 228 -13.64 -7.47 -54.28
N ILE A 229 -13.19 -7.71 -53.05
CA ILE A 229 -11.80 -7.53 -52.64
C ILE A 229 -10.92 -8.67 -53.15
N VAL A 230 -9.71 -8.35 -53.60
CA VAL A 230 -8.77 -9.34 -54.14
C VAL A 230 -7.49 -9.32 -53.37
N ILE A 231 -7.15 -10.48 -52.78
CA ILE A 231 -5.93 -10.71 -51.99
C ILE A 231 -5.16 -11.87 -52.61
N THR A 232 -3.82 -11.79 -52.64
CA THR A 232 -2.95 -12.92 -52.98
C THR A 232 -2.22 -13.38 -51.74
N THR A 233 -1.90 -14.67 -51.66
CA THR A 233 -1.06 -15.25 -50.58
C THR A 233 -0.09 -16.28 -51.15
N PRO A 234 1.14 -16.37 -50.64
CA PRO A 234 2.09 -17.42 -51.05
C PRO A 234 1.67 -18.82 -50.58
N PHE A 235 0.79 -18.92 -49.59
CA PHE A 235 0.32 -20.19 -49.05
C PHE A 235 -0.59 -20.94 -50.05
N ASP A 236 -0.55 -22.28 -49.96
CA ASP A 236 -1.52 -23.11 -50.64
C ASP A 236 -2.91 -22.99 -49.99
N THR A 237 -3.92 -23.51 -50.66
CA THR A 237 -5.33 -23.41 -50.23
C THR A 237 -5.57 -24.07 -48.88
N TYR A 238 -4.86 -25.17 -48.56
CA TYR A 238 -4.99 -25.85 -47.27
C TYR A 238 -4.38 -25.01 -46.14
N ALA A 239 -3.17 -24.51 -46.32
CA ALA A 239 -2.53 -23.65 -45.35
C ALA A 239 -3.31 -22.33 -45.15
N ALA A 240 -3.75 -21.70 -46.22
CA ALA A 240 -4.58 -20.49 -46.15
C ALA A 240 -5.90 -20.74 -45.38
N ALA A 241 -6.59 -21.86 -45.67
CA ALA A 241 -7.84 -22.21 -45.00
C ALA A 241 -7.65 -22.47 -43.48
N ARG A 242 -6.51 -23.04 -43.12
CA ARG A 242 -6.14 -23.26 -41.69
C ARG A 242 -5.76 -21.98 -40.95
N LEU A 243 -5.14 -21.04 -41.62
CA LEU A 243 -4.59 -19.84 -41.01
C LEU A 243 -5.61 -18.69 -40.95
N ILE A 244 -6.47 -18.55 -41.93
CA ILE A 244 -7.31 -17.35 -42.13
C ILE A 244 -8.20 -17.03 -40.92
N SER A 245 -8.76 -18.03 -40.24
CA SER A 245 -9.58 -17.85 -39.05
C SER A 245 -8.79 -17.25 -37.89
N THR A 246 -7.45 -17.48 -37.84
CA THR A 246 -6.57 -16.92 -36.81
C THR A 246 -6.23 -15.43 -37.02
N ALA A 247 -6.76 -14.82 -38.11
CA ALA A 247 -6.72 -13.38 -38.34
C ALA A 247 -7.68 -12.62 -37.41
N ALA A 248 -8.66 -13.31 -36.83
CA ALA A 248 -9.63 -12.70 -35.92
C ALA A 248 -8.93 -12.00 -34.74
N PRO A 249 -9.43 -10.80 -34.32
CA PRO A 249 -8.78 -10.01 -33.28
C PRO A 249 -8.93 -10.61 -31.90
N VAL A 250 -7.93 -10.36 -31.05
CA VAL A 250 -7.87 -10.79 -29.64
C VAL A 250 -9.13 -10.41 -28.86
N ARG A 251 -9.70 -9.21 -29.11
CA ARG A 251 -10.90 -8.73 -28.39
C ARG A 251 -12.11 -9.66 -28.48
N HIS A 252 -12.19 -10.50 -29.51
CA HIS A 252 -13.29 -11.45 -29.67
C HIS A 252 -13.20 -12.63 -28.72
N PHE A 253 -11.99 -13.04 -28.33
CA PHE A 253 -11.72 -14.23 -27.52
C PHE A 253 -11.23 -13.92 -26.13
N MET A 254 -10.75 -12.69 -25.85
CA MET A 254 -10.24 -12.30 -24.55
C MET A 254 -11.35 -12.25 -23.51
N ARG A 255 -11.00 -12.48 -22.29
CA ARG A 255 -11.85 -12.20 -21.13
C ARG A 255 -11.77 -10.71 -20.80
N SER A 256 -12.92 -10.03 -20.79
CA SER A 256 -13.03 -8.59 -20.50
C SER A 256 -13.87 -8.28 -19.27
N LYS A 257 -14.48 -9.31 -18.64
CA LYS A 257 -15.32 -9.13 -17.45
C LYS A 257 -14.75 -9.92 -16.27
N ASN A 258 -14.94 -9.37 -15.06
CA ASN A 258 -14.49 -9.99 -13.80
C ASN A 258 -12.99 -10.36 -13.84
N LEU A 259 -12.19 -9.43 -14.35
CA LEU A 259 -10.73 -9.60 -14.38
C LEU A 259 -10.22 -9.63 -12.95
N LEU A 260 -9.34 -10.58 -12.66
CA LEU A 260 -8.68 -10.70 -11.38
C LEU A 260 -7.33 -10.00 -11.48
N GLU A 261 -7.26 -8.80 -10.94
CA GLU A 261 -6.12 -7.91 -10.99
C GLU A 261 -5.74 -7.43 -9.58
N PHE A 262 -4.53 -6.94 -9.39
CA PHE A 262 -4.09 -6.35 -8.13
C PHE A 262 -3.48 -4.97 -8.36
N SER A 263 -3.68 -4.07 -7.39
CA SER A 263 -2.93 -2.82 -7.33
C SER A 263 -1.52 -3.05 -6.78
N VAL A 264 -0.58 -2.22 -7.18
CA VAL A 264 0.76 -2.18 -6.56
C VAL A 264 0.71 -1.96 -5.04
N ASN A 265 -0.37 -1.39 -4.52
CA ASN A 265 -0.59 -1.16 -3.09
C ASN A 265 -1.36 -2.29 -2.38
N THR A 266 -1.78 -3.34 -3.08
CA THR A 266 -2.42 -4.52 -2.47
C THR A 266 -1.43 -5.21 -1.53
N ALA A 267 -1.85 -5.57 -0.31
CA ALA A 267 -1.03 -6.35 0.60
C ALA A 267 -0.69 -7.73 0.00
N VAL A 268 0.56 -8.15 0.12
CA VAL A 268 1.02 -9.44 -0.43
C VAL A 268 0.22 -10.61 0.12
N GLU A 269 -0.16 -10.56 1.41
CA GLU A 269 -0.94 -11.62 2.03
C GLU A 269 -2.36 -11.73 1.45
N ASP A 270 -3.00 -10.59 1.12
CA ASP A 270 -4.32 -10.61 0.50
C ASP A 270 -4.25 -11.10 -0.96
N ALA A 271 -3.22 -10.67 -1.70
CA ALA A 271 -2.95 -11.23 -3.02
C ALA A 271 -2.73 -12.76 -2.94
N ARG A 272 -1.99 -13.25 -1.93
CA ARG A 272 -1.74 -14.68 -1.69
C ARG A 272 -3.04 -15.45 -1.43
N LYS A 273 -3.93 -14.93 -0.57
CA LYS A 273 -5.25 -15.55 -0.27
C LYS A 273 -6.10 -15.68 -1.53
N VAL A 274 -6.18 -14.62 -2.33
CA VAL A 274 -6.93 -14.62 -3.60
C VAL A 274 -6.33 -15.61 -4.59
N MET A 275 -5.01 -15.58 -4.79
CA MET A 275 -4.31 -16.46 -5.71
C MET A 275 -4.43 -17.94 -5.32
N ALA A 276 -4.53 -18.27 -4.01
CA ALA A 276 -4.70 -19.66 -3.54
C ALA A 276 -6.01 -20.28 -4.00
N ASN A 277 -7.06 -19.47 -4.18
CA ASN A 277 -8.42 -19.93 -4.49
C ASN A 277 -8.73 -20.03 -5.99
N VAL A 278 -7.81 -19.63 -6.87
CA VAL A 278 -8.05 -19.60 -8.32
C VAL A 278 -6.95 -20.34 -9.09
N ARG A 279 -7.27 -20.80 -10.32
CA ARG A 279 -6.33 -21.55 -11.17
C ARG A 279 -5.65 -20.68 -12.24
N HIS A 280 -5.56 -19.36 -12.02
CA HIS A 280 -4.84 -18.49 -12.93
C HIS A 280 -3.33 -18.57 -12.67
N ARG A 281 -2.51 -18.47 -13.71
CA ARG A 281 -1.04 -18.50 -13.61
C ARG A 281 -0.48 -17.10 -13.41
N TYR A 282 -0.99 -16.13 -14.15
CA TYR A 282 -0.58 -14.74 -14.12
C TYR A 282 -1.74 -13.83 -13.74
N PHE A 283 -1.42 -12.74 -13.06
CA PHE A 283 -2.36 -11.73 -12.59
C PHE A 283 -1.84 -10.36 -12.99
N PRO A 284 -2.65 -9.54 -13.69
CA PRO A 284 -2.29 -8.17 -14.03
C PRO A 284 -2.08 -7.33 -12.80
N ILE A 285 -1.14 -6.41 -12.89
CA ILE A 285 -0.86 -5.42 -11.86
C ILE A 285 -1.15 -4.04 -12.42
N LEU A 286 -1.87 -3.27 -11.63
CA LEU A 286 -2.17 -1.86 -11.89
C LEU A 286 -1.34 -0.98 -10.96
N ASP A 287 -0.85 0.14 -11.49
CA ASP A 287 -0.16 1.14 -10.70
C ASP A 287 -1.13 1.91 -9.76
N ALA A 288 -0.62 2.92 -9.06
CA ALA A 288 -1.42 3.75 -8.14
C ALA A 288 -2.53 4.55 -8.87
N ASN A 289 -2.43 4.74 -10.18
CA ASN A 289 -3.39 5.46 -11.02
C ASN A 289 -4.35 4.52 -11.75
N GLY A 290 -4.28 3.20 -11.47
CA GLY A 290 -5.10 2.20 -12.14
C GLY A 290 -4.60 1.80 -13.53
N LYS A 291 -3.36 2.13 -13.90
CA LYS A 291 -2.77 1.79 -15.20
C LYS A 291 -1.98 0.48 -15.12
N TYR A 292 -2.08 -0.32 -16.18
CA TYR A 292 -1.35 -1.57 -16.28
C TYR A 292 0.17 -1.36 -16.26
N CYS A 293 0.87 -2.09 -15.39
CA CYS A 293 2.32 -2.00 -15.25
C CYS A 293 3.06 -3.35 -15.34
N GLY A 294 2.35 -4.46 -15.47
CA GLY A 294 2.96 -5.78 -15.60
C GLY A 294 2.11 -6.89 -15.02
N VAL A 295 2.73 -8.04 -14.78
CA VAL A 295 2.06 -9.22 -14.23
C VAL A 295 2.85 -9.84 -13.08
N ILE A 296 2.15 -10.53 -12.19
CA ILE A 296 2.76 -11.40 -11.19
C ILE A 296 2.20 -12.82 -11.29
N SER A 297 2.95 -13.75 -10.75
CA SER A 297 2.57 -15.14 -10.55
C SER A 297 2.76 -15.53 -9.07
N ARG A 298 2.27 -16.70 -8.65
CA ARG A 298 2.54 -17.23 -7.29
C ARG A 298 4.03 -17.33 -6.97
N ARG A 299 4.88 -17.54 -7.98
CA ARG A 299 6.33 -17.63 -7.80
C ARG A 299 6.93 -16.31 -7.32
N ASN A 300 6.39 -15.18 -7.78
CA ASN A 300 6.88 -13.86 -7.35
C ASN A 300 6.63 -13.62 -5.86
N LEU A 301 5.58 -14.25 -5.26
CA LEU A 301 5.29 -14.15 -3.83
C LEU A 301 6.28 -14.91 -2.93
N LEU A 302 7.23 -15.67 -3.49
CA LEU A 302 8.29 -16.34 -2.73
C LEU A 302 9.44 -15.39 -2.38
N ASN A 303 9.66 -14.35 -3.20
CA ASN A 303 10.73 -13.38 -3.04
C ASN A 303 10.14 -12.01 -2.65
N VAL A 304 9.62 -11.92 -1.44
CA VAL A 304 9.08 -10.66 -0.90
C VAL A 304 10.22 -9.86 -0.29
N HIS A 305 10.43 -8.64 -0.76
CA HIS A 305 11.32 -7.68 -0.13
C HIS A 305 10.64 -7.08 1.09
N ARG A 306 11.04 -7.53 2.29
CA ARG A 306 10.49 -7.02 3.54
C ARG A 306 10.89 -5.56 3.73
N LYS A 307 9.95 -4.72 4.16
CA LYS A 307 10.26 -3.35 4.54
C LYS A 307 11.19 -3.34 5.74
N GLN A 308 12.26 -2.56 5.67
CA GLN A 308 13.22 -2.41 6.75
C GLN A 308 12.76 -1.33 7.72
N VAL A 309 12.78 -1.65 9.01
CA VAL A 309 12.27 -0.80 10.09
C VAL A 309 13.30 -0.68 11.19
N ILE A 310 13.49 0.53 11.69
CA ILE A 310 14.15 0.83 12.96
C ILE A 310 13.06 1.34 13.90
N MET A 311 12.98 0.74 15.07
CA MET A 311 12.03 1.11 16.10
C MET A 311 12.69 2.07 17.09
N VAL A 312 12.00 3.16 17.43
CA VAL A 312 12.43 4.09 18.46
C VAL A 312 11.32 4.28 19.48
N ASP A 313 11.69 4.43 20.75
CA ASP A 313 10.78 4.71 21.85
C ASP A 313 9.71 3.63 22.14
N HIS A 314 9.93 2.42 21.69
CA HIS A 314 9.13 1.24 22.05
C HIS A 314 9.82 -0.05 21.64
N ASN A 315 9.51 -1.15 22.35
CA ASN A 315 9.98 -2.49 22.03
C ASN A 315 8.88 -3.56 22.20
N GLU A 316 7.62 -3.15 22.19
CA GLU A 316 6.47 -4.05 22.30
C GLU A 316 5.64 -4.05 21.00
N ARG A 317 5.28 -5.26 20.49
CA ARG A 317 4.45 -5.41 19.28
C ARG A 317 3.11 -4.68 19.37
N GLY A 318 2.47 -4.69 20.55
CA GLY A 318 1.17 -4.04 20.77
C GLY A 318 1.20 -2.52 20.63
N GLN A 319 2.38 -1.91 20.72
CA GLN A 319 2.59 -0.47 20.57
C GLN A 319 3.12 -0.10 19.19
N ALA A 320 3.53 -1.06 18.38
CA ALA A 320 4.15 -0.83 17.10
C ALA A 320 3.12 -0.60 15.98
N VAL A 321 3.63 -0.15 14.85
CA VAL A 321 2.92 -0.05 13.58
C VAL A 321 2.40 -1.42 13.13
N ASP A 322 1.27 -1.45 12.41
CA ASP A 322 0.73 -2.69 11.87
C ASP A 322 1.70 -3.34 10.85
N GLY A 323 1.68 -4.66 10.77
CA GLY A 323 2.52 -5.44 9.84
C GLY A 323 3.98 -5.61 10.26
N LEU A 324 4.36 -5.21 11.48
CA LEU A 324 5.74 -5.30 11.96
C LEU A 324 6.29 -6.74 11.91
N GLU A 325 5.45 -7.76 12.11
CA GLU A 325 5.84 -9.18 12.04
C GLU A 325 6.26 -9.62 10.63
N GLN A 326 5.88 -8.86 9.61
CA GLN A 326 6.25 -9.11 8.21
C GLN A 326 7.43 -8.22 7.76
N ALA A 327 7.84 -7.24 8.58
CA ALA A 327 8.97 -6.37 8.32
C ALA A 327 10.31 -7.00 8.75
N GLU A 328 11.41 -6.39 8.35
CA GLU A 328 12.75 -6.67 8.82
C GLU A 328 13.15 -5.59 9.83
N ILE A 329 13.21 -5.95 11.11
CA ILE A 329 13.63 -5.03 12.17
C ILE A 329 15.15 -5.02 12.18
N LEU A 330 15.76 -3.85 11.95
CA LEU A 330 17.22 -3.67 11.95
C LEU A 330 17.76 -3.25 13.31
N GLU A 331 17.07 -2.28 13.94
CA GLU A 331 17.51 -1.68 15.20
C GLU A 331 16.32 -1.35 16.08
N ILE A 332 16.54 -1.35 17.39
CA ILE A 332 15.59 -0.91 18.41
C ILE A 332 16.34 0.00 19.38
N ILE A 333 15.88 1.24 19.52
CA ILE A 333 16.43 2.23 20.46
C ILE A 333 15.32 2.63 21.42
N ASP A 334 15.48 2.31 22.70
CA ASP A 334 14.38 2.46 23.65
C ASP A 334 14.88 2.68 25.09
N HIS A 335 14.04 3.26 25.93
CA HIS A 335 14.27 3.44 27.37
C HIS A 335 13.23 2.74 28.24
N HIS A 336 12.28 2.06 27.63
CA HIS A 336 11.22 1.34 28.32
C HIS A 336 11.69 -0.01 28.88
N ARG A 337 10.82 -0.64 29.68
CA ARG A 337 11.02 -2.04 30.08
C ARG A 337 11.07 -2.93 28.83
N LEU A 338 11.77 -4.05 28.93
CA LEU A 338 11.80 -5.04 27.86
C LEU A 338 10.42 -5.69 27.67
N GLY A 339 9.89 -5.60 26.47
CA GLY A 339 8.70 -6.31 26.04
C GLY A 339 9.03 -7.64 25.37
N ALA A 340 8.02 -8.44 25.10
CA ALA A 340 8.15 -9.68 24.33
C ALA A 340 8.10 -9.35 22.82
N LEU A 341 9.27 -9.13 22.22
CA LEU A 341 9.41 -8.97 20.77
C LEU A 341 10.35 -10.07 20.23
N GLU A 342 9.83 -10.88 19.31
CA GLU A 342 10.60 -11.90 18.62
C GLU A 342 11.05 -11.37 17.26
N THR A 343 12.31 -11.58 16.91
CA THR A 343 12.89 -11.19 15.62
C THR A 343 13.43 -12.41 14.87
N ALA A 344 13.36 -12.40 13.55
CA ALA A 344 13.82 -13.51 12.71
C ALA A 344 15.37 -13.59 12.60
N GLY A 345 16.09 -12.54 12.96
CA GLY A 345 17.54 -12.44 12.86
C GLY A 345 18.13 -11.55 13.97
N PRO A 346 19.45 -11.40 14.00
CA PRO A 346 20.12 -10.49 14.92
C PRO A 346 19.68 -9.04 14.70
N VAL A 347 19.41 -8.32 15.79
CA VAL A 347 18.98 -6.92 15.80
C VAL A 347 19.92 -6.13 16.69
N TYR A 348 20.31 -4.93 16.26
CA TYR A 348 20.98 -4.00 17.16
C TYR A 348 19.94 -3.47 18.15
N PHE A 349 20.10 -3.81 19.42
CA PHE A 349 19.17 -3.42 20.47
C PHE A 349 19.89 -2.59 21.54
N ARG A 350 19.49 -1.32 21.66
CA ARG A 350 20.00 -0.41 22.66
C ARG A 350 18.88 0.05 23.57
N ASN A 351 18.93 -0.38 24.81
CA ASN A 351 17.98 0.01 25.85
C ASN A 351 18.76 0.47 27.08
N GLU A 352 18.45 1.68 27.56
CA GLU A 352 19.11 2.26 28.71
C GLU A 352 18.08 2.79 29.73
N PRO A 353 18.33 2.67 31.04
CA PRO A 353 17.39 3.13 32.08
C PRO A 353 17.51 4.66 32.30
N VAL A 354 17.20 5.43 31.29
CA VAL A 354 17.15 6.91 31.25
C VAL A 354 15.72 7.41 31.17
N GLY A 355 15.54 8.71 31.27
CA GLY A 355 14.22 9.33 31.27
C GLY A 355 13.54 9.39 29.90
N CYS A 356 14.31 9.30 28.79
CA CYS A 356 13.82 9.55 27.43
C CYS A 356 14.71 8.87 26.39
N THR A 357 14.15 8.38 25.29
CA THR A 357 14.91 7.82 24.16
C THR A 357 15.82 8.86 23.51
N ALA A 358 15.41 10.13 23.47
CA ALA A 358 16.23 11.22 22.93
C ALA A 358 17.56 11.39 23.68
N THR A 359 17.64 11.04 24.97
CA THR A 359 18.89 11.02 25.73
C THR A 359 19.87 10.00 25.17
N ILE A 360 19.40 8.80 24.83
CA ILE A 360 20.21 7.74 24.20
C ILE A 360 20.71 8.21 22.83
N ILE A 361 19.81 8.74 22.02
CA ILE A 361 20.13 9.22 20.66
C ILE A 361 21.18 10.34 20.72
N SER A 362 21.03 11.29 21.64
CA SER A 362 22.01 12.37 21.83
C SER A 362 23.42 11.84 22.11
N ARG A 363 23.55 10.79 22.91
CA ARG A 363 24.84 10.12 23.14
C ARG A 363 25.36 9.40 21.90
N MET A 364 24.47 8.82 21.09
CA MET A 364 24.88 8.20 19.82
C MET A 364 25.48 9.21 18.84
N TYR A 365 25.02 10.45 18.82
CA TYR A 365 25.67 11.53 18.05
C TYR A 365 27.12 11.74 18.52
N GLU A 366 27.35 11.79 19.83
CA GLU A 366 28.69 11.94 20.41
C GLU A 366 29.59 10.73 20.09
N GLU A 367 29.08 9.52 20.23
CA GLU A 367 29.78 8.28 19.93
C GLU A 367 30.23 8.19 18.45
N HIS A 368 29.44 8.74 17.53
CA HIS A 368 29.76 8.79 16.12
C HIS A 368 30.52 10.05 15.69
N GLY A 369 30.73 11.01 16.58
CA GLY A 369 31.40 12.28 16.28
C GLY A 369 30.62 13.17 15.31
N ILE A 370 29.28 13.06 15.29
CA ILE A 370 28.39 13.85 14.44
C ILE A 370 27.88 15.06 15.25
N GLU A 371 28.02 16.25 14.71
CA GLU A 371 27.48 17.46 15.33
C GLU A 371 25.95 17.48 15.24
N ILE A 372 25.29 17.90 16.33
CA ILE A 372 23.83 18.03 16.39
C ILE A 372 23.45 19.44 15.89
N PRO A 373 22.71 19.57 14.77
CA PRO A 373 22.23 20.87 14.31
C PRO A 373 21.23 21.48 15.30
N PRO A 374 21.13 22.84 15.36
CA PRO A 374 20.23 23.52 16.30
C PRO A 374 18.78 23.04 16.27
N GLN A 375 18.22 22.79 15.09
CA GLN A 375 16.86 22.27 14.94
C GLN A 375 16.72 20.88 15.57
N ILE A 376 17.67 19.98 15.31
CA ILE A 376 17.67 18.61 15.87
C ILE A 376 17.92 18.67 17.40
N ALA A 377 18.77 19.57 17.87
CA ALA A 377 18.98 19.78 19.29
C ALA A 377 17.69 20.22 19.98
N GLY A 378 16.92 21.12 19.34
CA GLY A 378 15.61 21.54 19.84
C GLY A 378 14.60 20.39 19.92
N LEU A 379 14.55 19.50 18.92
CA LEU A 379 13.71 18.32 18.96
C LEU A 379 14.07 17.37 20.08
N LEU A 380 15.37 17.05 20.24
CA LEU A 380 15.87 16.17 21.30
C LEU A 380 15.63 16.78 22.68
N LEU A 381 15.85 18.09 22.85
CA LEU A 381 15.54 18.83 24.08
C LEU A 381 14.06 18.68 24.44
N SER A 382 13.17 18.94 23.48
CA SER A 382 11.72 18.87 23.68
C SER A 382 11.27 17.48 24.14
N ALA A 383 11.80 16.44 23.53
CA ALA A 383 11.54 15.06 23.90
C ALA A 383 11.95 14.78 25.37
N ILE A 384 13.16 15.19 25.75
CA ILE A 384 13.64 15.00 27.13
C ILE A 384 12.78 15.77 28.13
N LEU A 385 12.41 17.02 27.83
CA LEU A 385 11.57 17.84 28.70
C LEU A 385 10.16 17.25 28.85
N SER A 386 9.59 16.74 27.78
CA SER A 386 8.27 16.09 27.77
C SER A 386 8.26 14.85 28.63
N ASP A 387 9.11 13.85 28.37
CA ASP A 387 9.13 12.56 29.05
C ASP A 387 9.56 12.64 30.51
N THR A 388 10.49 13.56 30.82
CA THR A 388 10.96 13.78 32.19
C THR A 388 10.11 14.77 32.97
N LEU A 389 9.07 15.35 32.34
CA LEU A 389 8.25 16.41 32.93
C LEU A 389 9.13 17.55 33.49
N MET A 390 10.05 18.07 32.66
CA MET A 390 11.05 19.04 33.05
C MET A 390 11.83 18.59 34.30
N PHE A 391 12.35 17.34 34.24
CA PHE A 391 13.15 16.64 35.28
C PHE A 391 12.42 16.34 36.62
N ARG A 392 11.07 16.50 36.67
CA ARG A 392 10.24 16.22 37.84
C ARG A 392 9.72 14.79 37.90
N SER A 393 9.76 14.07 36.76
CA SER A 393 9.39 12.67 36.73
C SER A 393 10.40 11.82 37.51
N PRO A 394 9.94 10.80 38.27
CA PRO A 394 10.85 9.84 38.89
C PRO A 394 11.61 8.98 37.89
N THR A 395 11.31 9.09 36.60
CA THR A 395 12.08 8.48 35.50
C THR A 395 13.30 9.30 35.13
N ALA A 396 13.30 10.61 35.41
CA ALA A 396 14.40 11.52 35.07
C ALA A 396 15.68 11.11 35.77
N THR A 397 16.79 11.16 35.05
CA THR A 397 18.13 10.88 35.59
C THR A 397 19.01 12.12 35.50
N PRO A 398 20.12 12.19 36.23
CA PRO A 398 21.09 13.27 36.08
C PRO A 398 21.66 13.38 34.65
N LEU A 399 21.69 12.28 33.91
CA LEU A 399 22.14 12.24 32.53
C LEU A 399 21.17 12.99 31.61
N ASP A 400 19.86 12.81 31.81
CA ASP A 400 18.83 13.52 31.03
C ASP A 400 18.97 15.03 31.21
N GLN A 401 19.15 15.48 32.46
CA GLN A 401 19.34 16.90 32.76
C GLN A 401 20.62 17.45 32.12
N HIS A 402 21.75 16.76 32.25
CA HIS A 402 23.02 17.19 31.67
C HIS A 402 22.93 17.32 30.13
N ILE A 403 22.34 16.33 29.48
CA ILE A 403 22.16 16.35 28.02
C ILE A 403 21.19 17.45 27.59
N ALA A 404 20.07 17.65 28.30
CA ALA A 404 19.12 18.71 28.01
C ALA A 404 19.78 20.11 28.11
N GLU A 405 20.61 20.36 29.16
CA GLU A 405 21.35 21.62 29.29
C GLU A 405 22.34 21.86 28.14
N LYS A 406 22.94 20.80 27.59
CA LYS A 406 23.80 20.88 26.41
C LYS A 406 23.00 21.19 25.16
N LEU A 407 21.88 20.47 24.96
CA LEU A 407 20.99 20.66 23.82
C LEU A 407 20.34 22.05 23.81
N ALA A 408 19.93 22.57 24.97
CA ALA A 408 19.37 23.91 25.11
C ALA A 408 20.34 24.99 24.62
N ARG A 409 21.63 24.87 24.97
CA ARG A 409 22.68 25.79 24.48
C ARG A 409 22.84 25.72 22.95
N ILE A 410 22.75 24.51 22.36
CA ILE A 410 22.88 24.34 20.92
C ILE A 410 21.63 24.90 20.20
N ALA A 411 20.44 24.64 20.76
CA ALA A 411 19.16 25.10 20.22
C ALA A 411 18.94 26.62 20.42
N GLY A 412 19.65 27.23 21.39
CA GLY A 412 19.46 28.65 21.75
C GLY A 412 18.25 28.88 22.64
N GLU A 413 17.82 27.87 23.41
CA GLU A 413 16.62 27.91 24.25
C GLU A 413 16.96 28.03 25.75
N GLU A 414 16.07 28.69 26.48
CA GLU A 414 16.09 28.75 27.95
C GLU A 414 15.06 27.76 28.47
N ILE A 415 15.53 26.68 29.16
CA ILE A 415 14.73 25.50 29.49
C ILE A 415 13.40 25.83 30.18
N PRO A 416 13.33 26.61 31.31
CA PRO A 416 12.08 26.89 31.99
C PRO A 416 11.05 27.60 31.09
N THR A 417 11.47 28.62 30.36
CA THR A 417 10.63 29.41 29.48
C THR A 417 10.10 28.59 28.31
N TYR A 418 10.98 27.83 27.67
CA TYR A 418 10.60 26.97 26.54
C TYR A 418 9.67 25.82 26.98
N ALA A 419 9.98 25.15 28.10
CA ALA A 419 9.14 24.10 28.63
C ALA A 419 7.73 24.58 28.98
N GLU A 420 7.60 25.79 29.56
CA GLU A 420 6.28 26.38 29.86
C GLU A 420 5.46 26.56 28.58
N GLN A 421 6.03 27.11 27.52
CA GLN A 421 5.36 27.29 26.22
C GLN A 421 4.94 25.95 25.60
N MET A 422 5.82 24.94 25.65
CA MET A 422 5.57 23.61 25.11
C MET A 422 4.41 22.93 25.83
N PHE A 423 4.43 22.92 27.16
CA PHE A 423 3.35 22.29 27.96
C PHE A 423 2.05 23.05 27.85
N GLU A 424 2.05 24.40 27.77
CA GLU A 424 0.85 25.19 27.54
C GLU A 424 0.23 24.88 26.18
N ALA A 425 1.03 24.72 25.14
CA ALA A 425 0.54 24.32 23.82
C ALA A 425 -0.08 22.91 23.83
N GLY A 426 0.49 21.99 24.60
CA GLY A 426 -0.06 20.65 24.81
C GLY A 426 -1.39 20.66 25.57
N ALA A 427 -1.53 21.53 26.55
CA ALA A 427 -2.67 21.69 27.42
C ALA A 427 -3.82 22.53 26.81
N ASP A 428 -3.64 23.16 25.65
CA ASP A 428 -4.64 24.00 25.01
C ASP A 428 -5.88 23.18 24.61
N LEU A 429 -7.04 23.57 25.17
CA LEU A 429 -8.35 22.94 24.95
C LEU A 429 -9.16 23.58 23.81
N THR A 430 -8.67 24.64 23.18
CA THR A 430 -9.40 25.38 22.14
C THR A 430 -9.82 24.47 21.00
N GLY A 431 -11.14 24.37 20.76
CA GLY A 431 -11.72 23.54 19.70
C GLY A 431 -11.57 22.03 19.87
N ARG A 432 -11.24 21.56 21.08
CA ARG A 432 -11.19 20.12 21.40
C ARG A 432 -12.50 19.66 22.02
N THR A 433 -12.91 18.46 21.65
CA THR A 433 -13.97 17.73 22.36
C THR A 433 -13.40 17.01 23.58
N ALA A 434 -14.28 16.55 24.46
CA ALA A 434 -13.85 15.72 25.59
C ALA A 434 -13.18 14.41 25.13
N ASP A 435 -13.67 13.84 24.04
CA ASP A 435 -13.10 12.67 23.36
C ASP A 435 -11.65 12.92 22.93
N ASP A 436 -11.40 14.02 22.20
CA ASP A 436 -10.05 14.41 21.75
C ASP A 436 -9.07 14.58 22.91
N VAL A 437 -9.53 15.12 24.04
CA VAL A 437 -8.68 15.35 25.20
C VAL A 437 -8.41 14.04 25.93
N PHE A 438 -9.46 13.24 26.17
CA PHE A 438 -9.34 11.99 26.93
C PHE A 438 -8.45 10.97 26.22
N PHE A 439 -8.61 10.80 24.91
CA PHE A 439 -7.88 9.79 24.13
C PHE A 439 -6.56 10.29 23.52
N SER A 440 -6.18 11.55 23.72
CA SER A 440 -4.92 12.10 23.16
C SER A 440 -3.66 11.39 23.67
N ASP A 441 -3.60 11.08 24.99
CA ASP A 441 -2.56 10.25 25.61
C ASP A 441 -3.22 9.18 26.48
N PHE A 442 -3.94 8.28 25.83
CA PHE A 442 -4.64 7.18 26.48
C PHE A 442 -3.93 5.87 26.27
N LYS A 443 -3.70 5.12 27.36
CA LYS A 443 -3.10 3.79 27.32
C LYS A 443 -3.92 2.80 28.15
N VAL A 444 -4.08 1.58 27.60
CA VAL A 444 -4.72 0.47 28.32
C VAL A 444 -3.65 -0.39 28.97
N PHE A 445 -3.89 -0.74 30.22
CA PHE A 445 -3.01 -1.58 31.02
C PHE A 445 -3.75 -2.86 31.40
N SER A 446 -3.05 -4.00 31.30
CA SER A 446 -3.59 -5.31 31.66
C SER A 446 -2.56 -6.17 32.37
N ARG A 447 -3.02 -6.98 33.32
CA ARG A 447 -2.22 -8.02 33.98
C ARG A 447 -3.15 -9.14 34.46
N GLY A 448 -3.05 -10.33 33.88
CA GLY A 448 -4.06 -11.36 34.06
C GLY A 448 -5.42 -10.88 33.55
N ASP A 449 -6.46 -11.08 34.33
CA ASP A 449 -7.83 -10.62 34.01
C ASP A 449 -8.07 -9.14 34.34
N ALA A 450 -7.13 -8.51 35.05
CA ALA A 450 -7.17 -7.10 35.41
C ALA A 450 -6.91 -6.20 34.21
N LYS A 451 -7.85 -5.30 33.87
CA LYS A 451 -7.73 -4.38 32.75
C LYS A 451 -8.32 -3.02 33.08
N PHE A 452 -7.61 -1.94 32.77
CA PHE A 452 -8.13 -0.58 32.89
C PHE A 452 -7.43 0.38 31.91
N GLY A 453 -8.09 1.51 31.61
CA GLY A 453 -7.56 2.55 30.76
C GLY A 453 -7.14 3.79 31.55
N VAL A 454 -6.06 4.46 31.13
CA VAL A 454 -5.60 5.70 31.76
C VAL A 454 -5.26 6.73 30.69
N GLY A 455 -6.00 7.85 30.72
CA GLY A 455 -5.66 9.07 30.01
C GLY A 455 -4.86 10.01 30.89
N GLN A 456 -4.06 10.88 30.28
CA GLN A 456 -3.28 11.89 31.01
C GLN A 456 -3.23 13.20 30.21
N ALA A 457 -3.35 14.32 30.93
CA ALA A 457 -3.00 15.64 30.42
C ALA A 457 -2.26 16.42 31.51
N ILE A 458 -1.31 17.26 31.05
CA ILE A 458 -0.42 18.03 31.90
C ILE A 458 -0.79 19.49 31.80
N TYR A 459 -0.87 20.18 32.94
CA TYR A 459 -1.29 21.57 33.04
C TYR A 459 -0.24 22.37 33.84
N MET A 460 0.04 23.58 33.38
CA MET A 460 0.94 24.52 34.05
C MET A 460 0.21 25.54 34.90
N THR A 461 -1.11 25.68 34.70
CA THR A 461 -1.95 26.62 35.46
C THR A 461 -3.18 25.93 36.04
N SER A 462 -3.66 26.44 37.19
CA SER A 462 -4.88 25.93 37.82
C SER A 462 -6.13 26.15 36.96
N ASN A 463 -6.18 27.21 36.16
CA ASN A 463 -7.30 27.51 35.27
C ASN A 463 -7.44 26.46 34.15
N SER A 464 -6.34 26.11 33.48
CA SER A 464 -6.34 25.08 32.42
C SER A 464 -6.74 23.72 33.00
N ARG A 465 -6.27 23.39 34.20
CA ARG A 465 -6.63 22.17 34.93
C ARG A 465 -8.14 22.12 35.23
N SER A 466 -8.70 23.18 35.80
CA SER A 466 -10.12 23.23 36.14
C SER A 466 -11.04 23.18 34.90
N ALA A 467 -10.61 23.79 33.80
CA ALA A 467 -11.30 23.69 32.52
C ALA A 467 -11.33 22.25 31.99
N ALA A 468 -10.22 21.53 32.09
CA ALA A 468 -10.14 20.13 31.68
C ALA A 468 -11.00 19.22 32.57
N GLU A 469 -11.00 19.42 33.88
CA GLU A 469 -11.88 18.67 34.78
C GLU A 469 -13.36 18.85 34.40
N ALA A 470 -13.78 20.10 34.17
CA ALA A 470 -15.17 20.40 33.78
C ALA A 470 -15.54 19.75 32.44
N LEU A 471 -14.59 19.61 31.53
CA LEU A 471 -14.79 18.96 30.23
C LEU A 471 -14.82 17.43 30.33
N ILE A 472 -13.90 16.84 31.10
CA ILE A 472 -13.69 15.37 31.15
C ILE A 472 -14.67 14.68 32.10
N THR A 473 -14.99 15.28 33.25
CA THR A 473 -15.84 14.62 34.25
C THR A 473 -17.18 14.11 33.68
N PRO A 474 -17.98 14.89 32.91
CA PRO A 474 -19.20 14.38 32.31
C PRO A 474 -18.99 13.35 31.21
N PHE A 475 -17.80 13.28 30.60
CA PHE A 475 -17.49 12.38 29.52
C PHE A 475 -17.01 11.00 29.99
N LEU A 476 -16.58 10.83 31.23
CA LEU A 476 -16.02 9.57 31.75
C LEU A 476 -16.89 8.32 31.48
N PRO A 477 -18.25 8.35 31.62
CA PRO A 477 -19.09 7.18 31.31
C PRO A 477 -19.02 6.78 29.83
N GLU A 478 -18.96 7.75 28.94
CA GLU A 478 -18.82 7.52 27.50
C GLU A 478 -17.42 6.99 27.16
N ALA A 479 -16.37 7.58 27.74
CA ALA A 479 -14.99 7.11 27.60
C ALA A 479 -14.84 5.66 28.08
N LEU A 480 -15.50 5.27 29.17
CA LEU A 480 -15.52 3.89 29.67
C LEU A 480 -16.09 2.93 28.62
N ALA A 481 -17.23 3.29 28.03
CA ALA A 481 -17.90 2.48 27.00
C ALA A 481 -17.05 2.35 25.73
N GLN A 482 -16.46 3.45 25.26
CA GLN A 482 -15.63 3.48 24.07
C GLN A 482 -14.32 2.68 24.26
N ALA A 483 -13.69 2.80 25.42
CA ALA A 483 -12.43 2.09 25.72
C ALA A 483 -12.61 0.57 25.87
N GLY A 484 -13.84 0.08 26.10
CA GLY A 484 -14.13 -1.35 26.27
C GLY A 484 -13.37 -1.98 27.44
N VAL A 485 -13.21 -1.24 28.53
CA VAL A 485 -12.52 -1.67 29.76
C VAL A 485 -13.46 -1.51 30.97
N PRO A 486 -13.26 -2.29 32.06
CA PRO A 486 -14.14 -2.18 33.23
C PRO A 486 -14.02 -0.87 34.00
N MET A 487 -12.91 -0.14 33.85
CA MET A 487 -12.69 1.14 34.51
C MET A 487 -11.72 2.03 33.73
N VAL A 488 -11.93 3.33 33.85
CA VAL A 488 -11.06 4.36 33.26
C VAL A 488 -10.64 5.37 34.30
N PHE A 489 -9.43 5.89 34.13
CA PHE A 489 -8.83 6.94 34.94
C PHE A 489 -8.32 8.05 34.03
N PHE A 490 -8.40 9.30 34.48
CA PHE A 490 -7.81 10.44 33.79
C PHE A 490 -6.99 11.29 34.76
N MET A 491 -5.72 11.49 34.45
CA MET A 491 -4.79 12.28 35.25
C MET A 491 -4.79 13.73 34.77
N CYS A 492 -5.33 14.64 35.59
CA CYS A 492 -5.12 16.09 35.44
C CYS A 492 -3.89 16.49 36.27
N THR A 493 -2.70 16.42 35.66
CA THR A 493 -1.43 16.63 36.37
C THR A 493 -1.06 18.12 36.40
N ASP A 494 -0.96 18.72 37.60
CA ASP A 494 -0.46 20.06 37.81
C ASP A 494 1.05 20.03 38.08
N MET A 495 1.82 20.54 37.15
CA MET A 495 3.28 20.52 37.22
C MET A 495 3.85 21.50 38.25
N ARG A 496 3.16 22.62 38.52
CA ARG A 496 3.61 23.56 39.57
C ARG A 496 3.32 23.07 40.96
N ALA A 497 2.12 22.50 41.17
CA ALA A 497 1.72 21.94 42.43
C ALA A 497 2.33 20.55 42.71
N GLN A 498 2.95 19.92 41.73
CA GLN A 498 3.42 18.51 41.79
C GLN A 498 2.33 17.56 42.30
N ALA A 499 1.13 17.67 41.77
CA ALA A 499 -0.03 16.89 42.19
C ALA A 499 -0.90 16.51 40.99
N THR A 500 -1.65 15.43 41.09
CA THR A 500 -2.63 15.00 40.09
C THR A 500 -4.01 15.00 40.70
N ASP A 501 -4.95 15.65 40.03
CA ASP A 501 -6.36 15.41 40.22
C ASP A 501 -6.75 14.20 39.36
N LEU A 502 -6.99 13.06 40.01
CA LEU A 502 -7.36 11.82 39.36
C LEU A 502 -8.87 11.72 39.25
N LEU A 503 -9.38 11.78 38.02
CA LEU A 503 -10.78 11.52 37.70
C LEU A 503 -10.94 10.03 37.35
N PHE A 504 -12.03 9.40 37.74
CA PHE A 504 -12.23 7.98 37.50
C PHE A 504 -13.70 7.60 37.35
N CYS A 505 -13.94 6.54 36.58
CA CYS A 505 -15.26 5.95 36.37
C CYS A 505 -15.12 4.44 36.13
N GLY A 506 -16.14 3.70 36.55
CA GLY A 506 -16.24 2.26 36.33
C GLY A 506 -16.40 1.47 37.59
N GLN A 507 -16.61 0.16 37.42
CA GLN A 507 -16.86 -0.77 38.52
C GLN A 507 -15.64 -0.87 39.44
N GLN A 508 -15.82 -0.66 40.75
CA GLN A 508 -14.74 -0.70 41.78
C GLN A 508 -13.64 0.37 41.63
N ALA A 509 -13.75 1.33 40.68
CA ALA A 509 -12.70 2.33 40.46
C ALA A 509 -12.40 3.16 41.74
N GLU A 510 -13.43 3.56 42.45
CA GLU A 510 -13.33 4.34 43.69
C GLU A 510 -12.63 3.54 44.81
N GLU A 511 -13.00 2.28 45.00
CA GLU A 511 -12.42 1.39 46.01
C GLU A 511 -10.93 1.13 45.73
N ILE A 512 -10.60 0.94 44.44
CA ILE A 512 -9.21 0.75 44.00
C ILE A 512 -8.36 2.00 44.29
N VAL A 513 -8.89 3.21 43.99
CA VAL A 513 -8.19 4.47 44.25
C VAL A 513 -7.96 4.67 45.74
N ARG A 514 -8.97 4.44 46.58
CA ARG A 514 -8.84 4.53 48.04
C ARG A 514 -7.81 3.54 48.58
N SER A 515 -7.84 2.31 48.12
CA SER A 515 -6.90 1.27 48.53
C SER A 515 -5.48 1.55 48.04
N ALA A 516 -5.30 2.03 46.81
CA ALA A 516 -3.99 2.27 46.20
C ALA A 516 -3.25 3.47 46.83
N PHE A 517 -3.99 4.54 47.16
CA PHE A 517 -3.38 5.82 47.54
C PHE A 517 -3.71 6.28 48.97
N HIS A 518 -4.60 5.61 49.67
CA HIS A 518 -5.05 5.97 51.03
C HIS A 518 -5.58 7.42 51.11
N VAL A 519 -6.32 7.85 50.12
CA VAL A 519 -6.88 9.20 49.99
C VAL A 519 -8.41 9.17 50.06
N GLU A 520 -9.00 10.30 50.43
CA GLU A 520 -10.45 10.50 50.29
C GLU A 520 -10.83 10.72 48.85
N THR A 521 -11.99 10.19 48.46
CA THR A 521 -12.56 10.33 47.15
C THR A 521 -13.89 11.04 47.23
N LYS A 522 -14.17 11.91 46.25
CA LYS A 522 -15.44 12.61 46.18
C LYS A 522 -15.86 12.78 44.72
N ASP A 523 -17.11 12.41 44.39
CA ASP A 523 -17.74 12.61 43.07
C ASP A 523 -16.86 12.08 41.89
N GLY A 524 -16.24 10.91 42.02
CA GLY A 524 -15.40 10.32 40.98
C GLY A 524 -14.02 11.00 40.84
N LYS A 525 -13.56 11.72 41.87
CA LYS A 525 -12.27 12.43 41.90
C LYS A 525 -11.49 12.11 43.16
N ALA A 526 -10.15 12.09 43.04
CA ALA A 526 -9.17 12.07 44.13
C ALA A 526 -8.02 13.03 43.84
N VAL A 527 -7.51 13.69 44.89
CA VAL A 527 -6.29 14.51 44.81
C VAL A 527 -5.12 13.68 45.26
N LEU A 528 -4.10 13.56 44.42
CA LEU A 528 -2.90 12.74 44.67
C LEU A 528 -1.64 13.65 44.75
N PRO A 529 -1.27 14.14 45.93
CA PRO A 529 -0.06 14.93 46.13
C PRO A 529 1.20 14.10 45.83
N GLY A 530 2.16 14.68 45.11
CA GLY A 530 3.42 14.03 44.74
C GLY A 530 3.34 13.01 43.60
N VAL A 531 2.13 12.77 43.06
CA VAL A 531 1.93 11.86 41.92
C VAL A 531 1.88 12.69 40.63
N VAL A 532 2.91 12.56 39.79
CA VAL A 532 3.03 13.26 38.51
C VAL A 532 3.29 12.29 37.36
N SER A 533 3.73 11.07 37.63
CA SER A 533 4.07 10.06 36.63
C SER A 533 3.06 8.93 36.58
N ARG A 534 2.37 8.80 35.43
CA ARG A 534 1.47 7.66 35.16
C ARG A 534 2.19 6.32 35.35
N LYS A 535 3.36 6.16 34.72
CA LYS A 535 4.09 4.90 34.61
C LYS A 535 4.65 4.40 35.94
N LYS A 536 5.25 5.28 36.76
CA LYS A 536 5.94 4.87 38.00
C LYS A 536 5.10 5.10 39.27
N GLN A 537 4.21 6.07 39.29
CA GLN A 537 3.53 6.48 40.50
C GLN A 537 2.04 6.16 40.53
N LEU A 538 1.36 6.11 39.36
CA LEU A 538 -0.06 5.77 39.27
C LEU A 538 -0.31 4.29 39.04
N ILE A 539 0.28 3.73 37.97
CA ILE A 539 -0.04 2.36 37.50
C ILE A 539 0.34 1.29 38.53
N PRO A 540 1.53 1.28 39.13
CA PRO A 540 1.91 0.19 40.05
C PRO A 540 0.98 0.09 41.29
N PRO A 541 0.63 1.20 42.03
CA PRO A 541 -0.31 1.12 43.13
C PRO A 541 -1.72 0.66 42.70
N LEU A 542 -2.27 1.16 41.55
CA LEU A 542 -3.56 0.72 41.07
C LEU A 542 -3.57 -0.77 40.74
N MET A 543 -2.51 -1.28 40.10
CA MET A 543 -2.37 -2.71 39.80
C MET A 543 -2.28 -3.57 41.04
N ALA A 544 -1.55 -3.12 42.07
CA ALA A 544 -1.44 -3.84 43.33
C ALA A 544 -2.79 -3.89 44.08
N ALA A 545 -3.50 -2.76 44.13
CA ALA A 545 -4.83 -2.69 44.77
C ALA A 545 -5.84 -3.58 44.03
N LEU A 546 -5.84 -3.56 42.68
CA LEU A 546 -6.74 -4.39 41.89
C LEU A 546 -6.50 -5.88 42.11
N GLN A 547 -5.24 -6.31 42.22
CA GLN A 547 -4.91 -7.70 42.54
C GLN A 547 -5.34 -8.12 43.94
N ALA A 548 -5.21 -7.20 44.90
CA ALA A 548 -5.64 -7.47 46.28
C ALA A 548 -7.16 -7.61 46.44
N LEU A 549 -7.93 -6.95 45.60
CA LEU A 549 -9.40 -7.07 45.59
C LEU A 549 -9.91 -8.31 44.84
N GLN A 550 -9.09 -8.92 43.99
CA GLN A 550 -9.41 -10.16 43.29
C GLN A 550 -8.93 -11.44 43.99
N ALA A 551 -8.05 -11.31 44.99
CA ALA A 551 -7.55 -12.39 45.81
C ALA A 551 -8.46 -12.64 47.02
#